data_53c75a8a45d933ee6285e630fee779ce
#
_entry.id   53c75a8a45d933ee6285e630fee779ce
#
_cell.length_a   1.000
_cell.length_b   1.000
_cell.length_c   1.000
_cell.angle_alpha   90.00
_cell.angle_beta   90.00
_cell.angle_gamma   90.00
#
_symmetry.space_group_name_H-M   'P 1'
#
loop_
_entity.id
_entity.type
_entity.pdbx_description
1 polymer ?
#
loop_
_entity_poly.entity_id
_entity_poly.type
_entity_poly.pdbx_seq_one_letter_code
_entity_poly.pdbx_strand_id
1 'polypeptide(L)'
;YPLPDASVFGIPTRLGPLATTQLLSAAGKIRMAMELGTPVSVTDEDESIGSFFRRRFGDESVTYLAEPLLGGIHAGDVECLSMRALFPSLVRAEREHGSVIRRFRSLSRSAQRPKDGLFRSLPGGIGELACALSRALEASSLRTGQTVTRISGPSPLSVHTASGETLRAKQVIVTTPAYVTATLVSGLDSELESLCASIPYTSTATVVLSYPRQSV
;
A
#
# COMPACT_ATOMS: atom_id res chain seq x y z
N TYR A 1 2.55 -21.45 8.09
CA TYR A 1 2.27 -21.22 9.53
C TYR A 1 1.10 -20.26 9.66
N PRO A 2 0.10 -20.55 10.52
CA PRO A 2 -1.02 -19.66 10.72
C PRO A 2 -0.58 -18.40 11.48
N LEU A 3 -1.15 -17.25 11.10
CA LEU A 3 -0.96 -16.01 11.85
C LEU A 3 -1.56 -16.14 13.26
N PRO A 4 -1.03 -15.44 14.27
CA PRO A 4 -1.61 -15.44 15.60
C PRO A 4 -3.07 -14.97 15.57
N ASP A 5 -3.96 -15.70 16.25
CA ASP A 5 -5.33 -15.26 16.43
C ASP A 5 -5.39 -13.87 17.08
N ALA A 6 -6.43 -13.11 16.76
CA ALA A 6 -6.59 -11.75 17.26
C ALA A 6 -5.37 -10.84 17.00
N SER A 7 -4.82 -10.88 15.77
CA SER A 7 -3.77 -9.99 15.32
C SER A 7 -4.29 -8.98 14.30
N VAL A 8 -3.60 -7.83 14.22
CA VAL A 8 -3.78 -6.81 13.19
C VAL A 8 -2.42 -6.59 12.55
N PHE A 9 -2.31 -6.84 11.23
CA PHE A 9 -1.03 -6.87 10.51
C PHE A 9 0.03 -7.78 11.17
N GLY A 10 -0.40 -8.92 11.72
CA GLY A 10 0.47 -9.83 12.47
C GLY A 10 0.82 -9.36 13.88
N ILE A 11 0.55 -8.11 14.25
CA ILE A 11 0.78 -7.58 15.59
C ILE A 11 -0.32 -8.11 16.53
N PRO A 12 0.02 -8.81 17.61
CA PRO A 12 -0.97 -9.39 18.49
C PRO A 12 -1.74 -8.34 19.28
N THR A 13 -3.05 -8.45 19.30
CA THR A 13 -3.92 -7.64 20.17
C THR A 13 -4.09 -8.23 21.56
N ARG A 14 -3.65 -9.48 21.75
CA ARG A 14 -3.70 -10.24 23.02
C ARG A 14 -2.41 -11.02 23.21
N LEU A 15 -1.95 -11.13 24.46
CA LEU A 15 -0.72 -11.86 24.80
C LEU A 15 -0.86 -13.38 24.74
N GLY A 16 -2.09 -13.92 24.94
CA GLY A 16 -2.33 -15.36 24.86
C GLY A 16 -1.96 -15.96 23.49
N PRO A 17 -2.56 -15.47 22.38
CA PRO A 17 -2.20 -15.90 21.03
C PRO A 17 -0.73 -15.68 20.68
N LEU A 18 -0.08 -14.63 21.23
CA LEU A 18 1.35 -14.43 21.09
C LEU A 18 2.15 -15.58 21.73
N ALA A 19 1.74 -16.01 22.91
CA ALA A 19 2.44 -17.11 23.61
C ALA A 19 2.37 -18.44 22.86
N THR A 20 1.25 -18.72 22.17
CA THR A 20 1.01 -20.00 21.48
C THR A 20 1.45 -20.05 20.03
N THR A 21 1.74 -18.91 19.37
CA THR A 21 2.19 -18.89 17.97
C THR A 21 3.50 -19.65 17.78
N GLN A 22 3.65 -20.34 16.65
CA GLN A 22 4.88 -21.01 16.22
C GLN A 22 5.72 -20.15 15.28
N LEU A 23 5.26 -18.94 14.92
CA LEU A 23 5.97 -18.05 14.01
C LEU A 23 7.22 -17.41 14.63
N LEU A 24 7.22 -17.23 15.95
CA LEU A 24 8.28 -16.54 16.65
C LEU A 24 8.94 -17.49 17.66
N SER A 25 10.23 -17.35 17.85
CA SER A 25 10.97 -18.01 18.93
C SER A 25 10.49 -17.51 20.30
N ALA A 26 10.88 -18.20 21.37
CA ALA A 26 10.59 -17.75 22.73
C ALA A 26 11.18 -16.35 23.00
N ALA A 27 12.40 -16.07 22.51
CA ALA A 27 13.04 -14.77 22.60
C ALA A 27 12.27 -13.70 21.81
N GLY A 28 11.85 -14.00 20.58
CA GLY A 28 11.04 -13.11 19.74
C GLY A 28 9.70 -12.77 20.37
N LYS A 29 9.02 -13.75 21.00
CA LYS A 29 7.78 -13.51 21.76
C LYS A 29 7.97 -12.56 22.93
N ILE A 30 9.04 -12.76 23.71
CA ILE A 30 9.38 -11.86 24.82
C ILE A 30 9.70 -10.46 24.29
N ARG A 31 10.54 -10.38 23.24
CA ARG A 31 10.90 -9.11 22.64
C ARG A 31 9.69 -8.36 22.10
N MET A 32 8.74 -9.06 21.46
CA MET A 32 7.49 -8.46 21.00
C MET A 32 6.60 -8.01 22.17
N ALA A 33 6.52 -8.76 23.26
CA ALA A 33 5.77 -8.36 24.45
C ALA A 33 6.36 -7.12 25.15
N MET A 34 7.68 -6.92 25.08
CA MET A 34 8.38 -5.75 25.60
C MET A 34 8.00 -4.45 24.87
N GLU A 35 7.31 -4.52 23.73
CA GLU A 35 6.77 -3.35 23.03
C GLU A 35 5.92 -2.47 23.94
N LEU A 36 5.22 -3.04 24.92
CA LEU A 36 4.41 -2.30 25.89
C LEU A 36 5.20 -1.28 26.72
N GLY A 37 6.50 -1.48 26.86
CA GLY A 37 7.43 -0.59 27.60
C GLY A 37 8.46 0.09 26.69
N THR A 38 8.43 -0.14 25.38
CA THR A 38 9.38 0.48 24.45
C THR A 38 9.10 1.98 24.34
N PRO A 39 10.10 2.86 24.52
CA PRO A 39 9.91 4.30 24.38
C PRO A 39 9.37 4.72 23.01
N VAL A 40 8.58 5.79 23.00
CA VAL A 40 8.09 6.42 21.77
C VAL A 40 9.26 7.07 21.05
N SER A 41 9.28 6.98 19.72
CA SER A 41 10.25 7.74 18.93
C SER A 41 10.01 9.24 19.08
N VAL A 42 11.07 9.97 19.37
CA VAL A 42 11.04 11.45 19.50
C VAL A 42 11.35 12.16 18.19
N THR A 43 11.81 11.42 17.16
CA THR A 43 12.09 11.99 15.84
C THR A 43 10.79 12.17 15.07
N ASP A 44 10.73 13.26 14.30
CA ASP A 44 9.65 13.53 13.37
C ASP A 44 9.99 13.07 11.94
N GLU A 45 11.16 12.49 11.76
CA GLU A 45 11.58 11.89 10.50
C GLU A 45 10.76 10.62 10.22
N ASP A 46 10.55 10.36 8.93
CA ASP A 46 9.94 9.12 8.48
C ASP A 46 10.92 7.95 8.63
N GLU A 47 10.39 6.80 8.99
CA GLU A 47 11.18 5.57 9.09
C GLU A 47 10.60 4.49 8.18
N SER A 48 11.43 3.52 7.77
CA SER A 48 10.97 2.38 7.01
C SER A 48 10.10 1.44 7.88
N ILE A 49 9.25 0.64 7.22
CA ILE A 49 8.46 -0.41 7.89
C ILE A 49 9.39 -1.35 8.67
N GLY A 50 10.51 -1.77 8.06
CA GLY A 50 11.50 -2.64 8.69
C GLY A 50 12.10 -2.00 9.95
N SER A 51 12.52 -0.73 9.89
CA SER A 51 13.05 0.02 11.03
C SER A 51 12.05 0.14 12.16
N PHE A 52 10.79 0.50 11.84
CA PHE A 52 9.71 0.59 12.83
C PHE A 52 9.46 -0.75 13.53
N PHE A 53 9.31 -1.84 12.76
CA PHE A 53 9.06 -3.16 13.33
C PHE A 53 10.24 -3.65 14.17
N ARG A 54 11.47 -3.47 13.70
CA ARG A 54 12.69 -3.85 14.43
C ARG A 54 12.78 -3.12 15.76
N ARG A 55 12.55 -1.83 15.75
CA ARG A 55 12.60 -0.98 16.94
C ARG A 55 11.50 -1.33 17.95
N ARG A 56 10.27 -1.53 17.47
CA ARG A 56 9.10 -1.80 18.34
C ARG A 56 9.01 -3.26 18.75
N PHE A 57 9.16 -4.18 17.82
CA PHE A 57 8.82 -5.59 18.02
C PHE A 57 10.00 -6.56 17.92
N GLY A 58 11.16 -6.11 17.43
CA GLY A 58 12.37 -6.91 17.24
C GLY A 58 12.52 -7.51 15.85
N ASP A 59 13.72 -8.05 15.57
CA ASP A 59 14.12 -8.51 14.23
C ASP A 59 13.23 -9.64 13.68
N GLU A 60 12.86 -10.61 14.52
CA GLU A 60 11.99 -11.70 14.08
C GLU A 60 10.64 -11.20 13.58
N SER A 61 10.13 -10.06 14.09
CA SER A 61 8.91 -9.47 13.60
C SER A 61 9.04 -8.90 12.19
N VAL A 62 10.23 -8.44 11.82
CA VAL A 62 10.50 -8.00 10.44
C VAL A 62 10.44 -9.20 9.51
N THR A 63 11.22 -10.23 9.79
CA THR A 63 11.38 -11.41 8.93
C THR A 63 10.08 -12.21 8.78
N TYR A 64 9.35 -12.44 9.87
CA TYR A 64 8.21 -13.35 9.86
C TYR A 64 6.84 -12.68 9.77
N LEU A 65 6.77 -11.37 9.99
CA LEU A 65 5.49 -10.64 9.94
C LEU A 65 5.52 -9.48 8.94
N ALA A 66 6.45 -8.51 9.09
CA ALA A 66 6.44 -7.32 8.26
C ALA A 66 6.74 -7.65 6.78
N GLU A 67 7.80 -8.39 6.52
CA GLU A 67 8.22 -8.73 5.17
C GLU A 67 7.17 -9.55 4.38
N PRO A 68 6.66 -10.69 4.89
CA PRO A 68 5.68 -11.47 4.15
C PRO A 68 4.29 -10.82 4.06
N LEU A 69 3.88 -10.05 5.06
CA LEU A 69 2.55 -9.41 5.07
C LEU A 69 2.58 -8.04 4.41
N LEU A 70 3.43 -7.13 4.90
CA LEU A 70 3.39 -5.73 4.50
C LEU A 70 4.20 -5.53 3.21
N GLY A 71 5.37 -6.15 3.11
CA GLY A 71 6.15 -6.20 1.88
C GLY A 71 5.37 -6.90 0.76
N GLY A 72 4.72 -8.03 1.06
CA GLY A 72 3.90 -8.79 0.12
C GLY A 72 2.68 -8.00 -0.38
N ILE A 73 1.95 -7.30 0.49
CA ILE A 73 0.79 -6.47 0.11
C ILE A 73 1.19 -5.31 -0.81
N HIS A 74 2.33 -4.67 -0.52
CA HIS A 74 2.80 -3.50 -1.26
C HIS A 74 3.80 -3.84 -2.36
N ALA A 75 4.14 -5.13 -2.51
CA ALA A 75 5.13 -5.63 -3.48
C ALA A 75 6.47 -4.85 -3.43
N GLY A 76 6.91 -4.50 -2.22
CA GLY A 76 8.08 -3.66 -2.00
C GLY A 76 8.94 -4.13 -0.84
N ASP A 77 10.18 -3.64 -0.80
CA ASP A 77 11.12 -3.88 0.27
C ASP A 77 10.71 -3.10 1.53
N VAL A 78 10.46 -3.81 2.62
CA VAL A 78 10.07 -3.19 3.90
C VAL A 78 11.16 -2.27 4.48
N GLU A 79 12.41 -2.41 4.06
CA GLU A 79 13.50 -1.51 4.45
C GLU A 79 13.46 -0.17 3.71
N CYS A 80 12.71 -0.09 2.61
CA CYS A 80 12.56 1.13 1.80
C CYS A 80 11.16 1.75 1.89
N LEU A 81 10.14 0.95 2.23
CA LEU A 81 8.76 1.40 2.30
C LEU A 81 8.53 2.31 3.51
N SER A 82 7.95 3.50 3.26
CA SER A 82 7.62 4.49 4.29
C SER A 82 6.54 3.99 5.26
N MET A 83 6.86 3.97 6.54
CA MET A 83 5.90 3.63 7.60
C MET A 83 4.80 4.67 7.73
N ARG A 84 5.14 5.94 7.63
CA ARG A 84 4.21 7.07 7.73
C ARG A 84 3.22 7.12 6.58
N ALA A 85 3.68 6.86 5.36
CA ALA A 85 2.84 6.89 4.16
C ALA A 85 1.86 5.71 4.12
N LEU A 86 2.31 4.50 4.46
CA LEU A 86 1.52 3.29 4.29
C LEU A 86 0.70 2.91 5.53
N PHE A 87 1.25 3.14 6.72
CA PHE A 87 0.63 2.75 7.99
C PHE A 87 0.57 3.89 9.01
N PRO A 88 0.01 5.08 8.66
CA PRO A 88 -0.05 6.22 9.57
C PRO A 88 -0.78 5.93 10.88
N SER A 89 -1.69 4.94 10.88
CA SER A 89 -2.42 4.50 12.07
C SER A 89 -1.51 3.83 13.11
N LEU A 90 -0.45 3.13 12.69
CA LEU A 90 0.53 2.51 13.59
C LEU A 90 1.44 3.58 14.21
N VAL A 91 1.92 4.53 13.41
CA VAL A 91 2.70 5.68 13.89
C VAL A 91 1.90 6.50 14.90
N ARG A 92 0.62 6.77 14.60
CA ARG A 92 -0.28 7.48 15.51
C ARG A 92 -0.52 6.68 16.79
N ALA A 93 -0.70 5.36 16.69
CA ALA A 93 -0.90 4.50 17.86
C ALA A 93 0.31 4.55 18.81
N GLU A 94 1.52 4.56 18.30
CA GLU A 94 2.74 4.75 19.07
C GLU A 94 2.75 6.12 19.75
N ARG A 95 2.54 7.20 18.99
CA ARG A 95 2.65 8.59 19.50
C ARG A 95 1.59 8.92 20.56
N GLU A 96 0.33 8.52 20.34
CA GLU A 96 -0.79 8.87 21.22
C GLU A 96 -0.95 7.94 22.42
N HIS A 97 -0.53 6.67 22.29
CA HIS A 97 -0.78 5.65 23.32
C HIS A 97 0.51 5.03 23.89
N GLY A 98 1.67 5.46 23.39
CA GLY A 98 2.98 4.93 23.79
C GLY A 98 3.24 3.48 23.32
N SER A 99 2.22 2.78 22.79
CA SER A 99 2.30 1.38 22.39
C SER A 99 1.23 1.03 21.36
N VAL A 100 1.65 0.37 20.29
CA VAL A 100 0.75 -0.16 19.25
C VAL A 100 -0.13 -1.27 19.80
N ILE A 101 0.46 -2.20 20.56
CA ILE A 101 -0.28 -3.30 21.20
C ILE A 101 -1.35 -2.75 22.14
N ARG A 102 -1.02 -1.76 22.97
CA ARG A 102 -1.98 -1.12 23.90
C ARG A 102 -3.16 -0.52 23.13
N ARG A 103 -2.89 0.21 22.05
CA ARG A 103 -3.93 0.79 21.21
C ARG A 103 -4.84 -0.28 20.60
N PHE A 104 -4.27 -1.31 19.99
CA PHE A 104 -5.06 -2.37 19.37
C PHE A 104 -5.86 -3.19 20.37
N ARG A 105 -5.35 -3.40 21.59
CA ARG A 105 -6.12 -4.02 22.69
C ARG A 105 -7.33 -3.17 23.07
N SER A 106 -7.22 -1.86 23.11
CA SER A 106 -8.35 -0.97 23.40
C SER A 106 -9.40 -1.03 22.28
N LEU A 107 -8.97 -1.00 21.03
CA LEU A 107 -9.86 -1.11 19.87
C LEU A 107 -10.58 -2.46 19.81
N SER A 108 -9.88 -3.58 20.08
CA SER A 108 -10.48 -4.92 20.02
C SER A 108 -11.52 -5.17 21.10
N ARG A 109 -11.54 -4.37 22.16
CA ARG A 109 -12.57 -4.44 23.21
C ARG A 109 -13.85 -3.69 22.82
N SER A 110 -13.74 -2.66 21.98
CA SER A 110 -14.86 -1.78 21.60
C SER A 110 -15.44 -2.10 20.21
N ALA A 111 -14.70 -2.80 19.34
CA ALA A 111 -15.15 -3.04 17.98
C ALA A 111 -16.05 -4.29 17.88
N GLN A 112 -17.30 -4.10 17.49
CA GLN A 112 -18.09 -5.17 16.88
C GLN A 112 -17.48 -5.44 15.50
N ARG A 113 -16.97 -6.67 15.28
CA ARG A 113 -16.52 -7.08 13.95
C ARG A 113 -17.71 -6.99 12.98
N PRO A 114 -17.55 -6.33 11.80
CA PRO A 114 -18.61 -6.37 10.79
C PRO A 114 -18.92 -7.83 10.46
N LYS A 115 -20.21 -8.21 10.50
CA LYS A 115 -20.64 -9.58 10.18
C LYS A 115 -20.24 -10.01 8.76
N ASP A 116 -20.10 -9.06 7.86
CA ASP A 116 -19.85 -9.30 6.43
C ASP A 116 -18.37 -9.12 6.00
N GLY A 117 -17.42 -9.09 6.96
CA GLY A 117 -16.00 -8.92 6.70
C GLY A 117 -15.58 -7.46 6.52
N LEU A 118 -14.25 -7.23 6.40
CA LEU A 118 -13.65 -5.91 6.26
C LEU A 118 -13.55 -5.45 4.80
N PHE A 119 -13.46 -6.41 3.88
CA PHE A 119 -13.31 -6.13 2.45
C PHE A 119 -14.67 -6.15 1.76
N ARG A 120 -14.85 -5.24 0.83
CA ARG A 120 -16.03 -5.13 -0.03
C ARG A 120 -15.61 -5.20 -1.48
N SER A 121 -16.44 -5.83 -2.31
CA SER A 121 -16.29 -5.88 -3.75
C SER A 121 -17.66 -5.71 -4.40
N LEU A 122 -17.68 -5.52 -5.71
CA LEU A 122 -18.91 -5.49 -6.50
C LEU A 122 -19.22 -6.92 -7.02
N PRO A 123 -20.50 -7.27 -7.26
CA PRO A 123 -20.88 -8.63 -7.70
C PRO A 123 -20.14 -9.12 -8.94
N GLY A 124 -19.91 -8.25 -9.93
CA GLY A 124 -19.14 -8.55 -11.14
C GLY A 124 -17.66 -8.19 -11.04
N GLY A 125 -17.17 -7.86 -9.84
CA GLY A 125 -15.78 -7.45 -9.59
C GLY A 125 -15.57 -5.95 -9.71
N ILE A 126 -14.37 -5.50 -9.29
CA ILE A 126 -14.04 -4.06 -9.21
C ILE A 126 -14.10 -3.34 -10.56
N GLY A 127 -13.98 -4.09 -11.67
CA GLY A 127 -14.13 -3.56 -13.04
C GLY A 127 -15.49 -2.92 -13.32
N GLU A 128 -16.55 -3.32 -12.59
CA GLU A 128 -17.87 -2.68 -12.73
C GLU A 128 -17.82 -1.17 -12.47
N LEU A 129 -16.94 -0.72 -11.56
CA LEU A 129 -16.77 0.70 -11.29
C LEU A 129 -16.26 1.46 -12.52
N ALA A 130 -15.23 0.92 -13.18
CA ALA A 130 -14.69 1.54 -14.40
C ALA A 130 -15.76 1.55 -15.53
N CYS A 131 -16.52 0.47 -15.68
CA CYS A 131 -17.61 0.40 -16.64
C CYS A 131 -18.73 1.40 -16.33
N ALA A 132 -19.10 1.56 -15.07
CA ALA A 132 -20.13 2.51 -14.65
C ALA A 132 -19.70 3.97 -14.89
N LEU A 133 -18.45 4.30 -14.56
CA LEU A 133 -17.88 5.62 -14.84
C LEU A 133 -17.84 5.91 -16.35
N SER A 134 -17.39 4.94 -17.16
CA SER A 134 -17.36 5.11 -18.63
C SER A 134 -18.74 5.34 -19.22
N ARG A 135 -19.78 4.67 -18.71
CA ARG A 135 -21.16 4.88 -19.15
C ARG A 135 -21.75 6.22 -18.73
N ALA A 136 -21.26 6.82 -17.64
CA ALA A 136 -21.70 8.12 -17.17
C ALA A 136 -21.09 9.29 -17.95
N LEU A 137 -20.01 9.03 -18.71
CA LEU A 137 -19.38 10.03 -19.57
C LEU A 137 -20.08 10.08 -20.94
N GLU A 138 -20.06 11.27 -21.58
CA GLU A 138 -20.45 11.37 -22.99
C GLU A 138 -19.52 10.54 -23.86
N ALA A 139 -20.09 9.75 -24.77
CA ALA A 139 -19.32 8.87 -25.65
C ALA A 139 -18.24 9.62 -26.47
N SER A 140 -18.51 10.88 -26.82
CA SER A 140 -17.58 11.75 -27.54
C SER A 140 -16.37 12.18 -26.71
N SER A 141 -16.46 12.14 -25.38
CA SER A 141 -15.39 12.55 -24.47
C SER A 141 -14.41 11.43 -24.15
N LEU A 142 -14.76 10.16 -24.43
CA LEU A 142 -13.92 9.01 -24.14
C LEU A 142 -13.25 8.50 -25.43
N ARG A 143 -11.94 8.65 -25.52
CA ARG A 143 -11.13 8.24 -26.68
C ARG A 143 -10.19 7.11 -26.29
N THR A 144 -10.66 5.87 -26.39
CA THR A 144 -9.84 4.67 -26.16
C THR A 144 -8.99 4.30 -27.38
N GLY A 145 -7.92 3.53 -27.16
CA GLY A 145 -7.01 3.11 -28.23
C GLY A 145 -6.12 4.23 -28.79
N GLN A 146 -6.07 5.39 -28.13
CA GLN A 146 -5.22 6.51 -28.50
C GLN A 146 -3.99 6.57 -27.57
N THR A 147 -2.83 6.21 -28.08
CA THR A 147 -1.59 6.31 -27.32
C THR A 147 -1.05 7.73 -27.38
N VAL A 148 -0.96 8.39 -26.22
CA VAL A 148 -0.28 9.68 -26.11
C VAL A 148 1.22 9.43 -26.06
N THR A 149 1.98 10.19 -26.86
CA THR A 149 3.44 10.04 -26.99
C THR A 149 4.21 11.20 -26.36
N ARG A 150 3.61 12.38 -26.27
CA ARG A 150 4.28 13.57 -25.74
C ARG A 150 3.28 14.65 -25.37
N ILE A 151 3.61 15.43 -24.35
CA ILE A 151 2.97 16.69 -23.98
C ILE A 151 3.99 17.81 -24.15
N SER A 152 3.61 18.93 -24.77
CA SER A 152 4.56 20.01 -25.06
C SER A 152 3.91 21.39 -25.06
N GLY A 153 4.76 22.42 -25.01
CA GLY A 153 4.40 23.83 -25.20
C GLY A 153 3.89 24.53 -23.94
N PRO A 154 3.82 25.87 -24.00
CA PRO A 154 3.10 26.66 -23.00
C PRO A 154 1.59 26.47 -23.14
N SER A 155 0.83 26.95 -22.16
CA SER A 155 -0.66 26.91 -22.25
C SER A 155 -1.16 27.76 -23.46
N PRO A 156 -2.05 27.22 -24.28
CA PRO A 156 -2.64 25.88 -24.26
C PRO A 156 -1.62 24.78 -24.65
N LEU A 157 -1.57 23.73 -23.85
CA LEU A 157 -0.68 22.58 -24.05
C LEU A 157 -1.03 21.80 -25.32
N SER A 158 -0.06 21.19 -25.93
CA SER A 158 -0.24 20.27 -27.07
C SER A 158 -0.01 18.83 -26.62
N VAL A 159 -1.02 17.97 -26.80
CA VAL A 159 -0.96 16.54 -26.52
C VAL A 159 -0.84 15.79 -27.85
N HIS A 160 0.28 15.12 -28.05
CA HIS A 160 0.59 14.40 -29.28
C HIS A 160 0.26 12.93 -29.14
N THR A 161 -0.37 12.36 -30.16
CA THR A 161 -0.73 10.94 -30.20
C THR A 161 0.13 10.18 -31.21
N ALA A 162 0.22 8.86 -31.06
CA ALA A 162 0.94 7.99 -31.99
C ALA A 162 0.31 7.97 -33.40
N SER A 163 -0.96 8.33 -33.53
CA SER A 163 -1.64 8.47 -34.82
C SER A 163 -1.26 9.75 -35.57
N GLY A 164 -0.45 10.63 -34.96
CA GLY A 164 -0.05 11.92 -35.54
C GLY A 164 -1.03 13.06 -35.21
N GLU A 165 -2.12 12.81 -34.52
CA GLU A 165 -3.05 13.85 -34.07
C GLU A 165 -2.43 14.69 -32.97
N THR A 166 -2.73 15.98 -32.95
CA THR A 166 -2.33 16.89 -31.88
C THR A 166 -3.57 17.56 -31.30
N LEU A 167 -3.82 17.32 -30.02
CA LEU A 167 -4.92 17.92 -29.29
C LEU A 167 -4.41 19.13 -28.48
N ARG A 168 -5.21 20.19 -28.45
CA ARG A 168 -4.88 21.38 -27.65
C ARG A 168 -5.76 21.45 -26.41
N ALA A 169 -5.15 21.65 -25.25
CA ALA A 169 -5.83 21.69 -23.97
C ALA A 169 -5.28 22.81 -23.08
N LYS A 170 -6.16 23.51 -22.38
CA LYS A 170 -5.76 24.50 -21.37
C LYS A 170 -5.11 23.84 -20.16
N GLN A 171 -5.54 22.63 -19.82
CA GLN A 171 -5.03 21.82 -18.71
C GLN A 171 -5.00 20.35 -19.12
N VAL A 172 -4.03 19.61 -18.62
CA VAL A 172 -3.90 18.16 -18.82
C VAL A 172 -3.70 17.51 -17.46
N ILE A 173 -4.50 16.48 -17.17
CA ILE A 173 -4.33 15.62 -15.98
C ILE A 173 -3.73 14.31 -16.47
N VAL A 174 -2.51 14.01 -16.00
CA VAL A 174 -1.78 12.79 -16.33
C VAL A 174 -2.00 11.78 -15.20
N THR A 175 -2.52 10.59 -15.54
CA THR A 175 -2.80 9.51 -14.58
C THR A 175 -2.03 8.21 -14.93
N THR A 176 -1.01 8.32 -15.77
CA THR A 176 -0.14 7.21 -16.12
C THR A 176 0.88 6.90 -15.00
N PRO A 177 1.48 5.69 -14.98
CA PRO A 177 2.62 5.42 -14.11
C PRO A 177 3.72 6.47 -14.26
N ALA A 178 4.47 6.75 -13.18
CA ALA A 178 5.43 7.85 -13.17
C ALA A 178 6.50 7.72 -14.26
N TYR A 179 7.02 6.53 -14.52
CA TYR A 179 8.00 6.31 -15.60
C TYR A 179 7.43 6.63 -17.00
N VAL A 180 6.13 6.39 -17.22
CA VAL A 180 5.44 6.80 -18.46
C VAL A 180 5.28 8.31 -18.48
N THR A 181 4.85 8.89 -17.34
CA THR A 181 4.72 10.36 -17.20
C THR A 181 6.04 11.05 -17.53
N ALA A 182 7.18 10.56 -17.02
CA ALA A 182 8.51 11.09 -17.33
C ALA A 182 8.74 11.19 -18.86
N THR A 183 8.39 10.13 -19.59
CA THR A 183 8.50 10.13 -21.05
C THR A 183 7.56 11.16 -21.70
N LEU A 184 6.32 11.27 -21.21
CA LEU A 184 5.32 12.19 -21.79
C LEU A 184 5.69 13.67 -21.60
N VAL A 185 6.33 14.02 -20.48
CA VAL A 185 6.70 15.40 -20.15
C VAL A 185 8.14 15.74 -20.52
N SER A 186 8.87 14.81 -21.16
CA SER A 186 10.24 15.02 -21.61
C SER A 186 10.33 16.26 -22.50
N GLY A 187 11.19 17.19 -22.12
CA GLY A 187 11.34 18.50 -22.78
C GLY A 187 10.26 19.55 -22.44
N LEU A 188 9.29 19.22 -21.55
CA LEU A 188 8.36 20.20 -20.99
C LEU A 188 8.89 20.78 -19.68
N ASP A 189 9.34 19.90 -18.79
CA ASP A 189 9.88 20.22 -17.46
C ASP A 189 10.88 19.12 -17.06
N SER A 190 12.16 19.47 -17.04
CA SER A 190 13.26 18.54 -16.76
C SER A 190 13.31 18.09 -15.29
N GLU A 191 12.84 18.92 -14.36
CA GLU A 191 12.76 18.55 -12.95
C GLU A 191 11.66 17.52 -12.74
N LEU A 192 10.46 17.77 -13.29
CA LEU A 192 9.34 16.84 -13.24
C LEU A 192 9.70 15.50 -13.93
N GLU A 193 10.36 15.54 -15.10
CA GLU A 193 10.85 14.35 -15.79
C GLU A 193 11.77 13.52 -14.88
N SER A 194 12.77 14.15 -14.27
CA SER A 194 13.74 13.50 -13.38
C SER A 194 13.07 12.91 -12.14
N LEU A 195 12.18 13.67 -11.49
CA LEU A 195 11.44 13.20 -10.31
C LEU A 195 10.55 12.01 -10.65
N CYS A 196 9.80 12.06 -11.74
CA CYS A 196 8.98 10.95 -12.19
C CYS A 196 9.81 9.71 -12.56
N ALA A 197 10.95 9.88 -13.21
CA ALA A 197 11.85 8.78 -13.57
C ALA A 197 12.51 8.13 -12.35
N SER A 198 12.68 8.85 -11.26
CA SER A 198 13.30 8.34 -10.02
C SER A 198 12.37 7.45 -9.19
N ILE A 199 11.07 7.42 -9.47
CA ILE A 199 10.11 6.60 -8.72
C ILE A 199 10.22 5.15 -9.16
N PRO A 200 10.69 4.22 -8.29
CA PRO A 200 10.82 2.82 -8.63
C PRO A 200 9.46 2.14 -8.73
N TYR A 201 9.32 1.22 -9.68
CA TYR A 201 8.14 0.38 -9.86
C TYR A 201 8.52 -1.08 -9.77
N THR A 202 7.67 -1.86 -9.11
CA THR A 202 7.80 -3.31 -9.00
C THR A 202 6.76 -3.99 -9.88
N SER A 203 7.17 -5.04 -10.59
CA SER A 203 6.25 -5.90 -11.33
C SER A 203 5.65 -6.96 -10.43
N THR A 204 4.35 -7.18 -10.54
CA THR A 204 3.64 -8.24 -9.81
C THR A 204 2.88 -9.13 -10.76
N ALA A 205 2.71 -10.40 -10.38
CA ALA A 205 1.86 -11.35 -11.09
C ALA A 205 0.85 -11.96 -10.11
N THR A 206 -0.42 -11.98 -10.50
CA THR A 206 -1.47 -12.68 -9.75
C THR A 206 -1.75 -14.00 -10.41
N VAL A 207 -1.58 -15.11 -9.67
CA VAL A 207 -1.90 -16.46 -10.12
C VAL A 207 -3.13 -16.94 -9.37
N VAL A 208 -4.21 -17.22 -10.10
CA VAL A 208 -5.44 -17.77 -9.54
C VAL A 208 -5.51 -19.25 -9.89
N LEU A 209 -5.52 -20.10 -8.86
CA LEU A 209 -5.67 -21.54 -9.00
C LEU A 209 -7.07 -21.94 -8.54
N SER A 210 -7.81 -22.61 -9.41
CA SER A 210 -9.15 -23.09 -9.12
C SER A 210 -9.15 -24.62 -9.02
N TYR A 211 -9.66 -25.13 -7.91
CA TYR A 211 -9.75 -26.56 -7.66
C TYR A 211 -11.21 -26.96 -7.40
N PRO A 212 -11.64 -28.15 -7.85
CA PRO A 212 -12.91 -28.72 -7.40
C PRO A 212 -12.91 -28.85 -5.88
N ARG A 213 -14.03 -28.50 -5.22
CA ARG A 213 -14.13 -28.54 -3.76
C ARG A 213 -13.84 -29.94 -3.16
N GLN A 214 -14.03 -30.99 -3.97
CA GLN A 214 -13.75 -32.38 -3.56
C GLN A 214 -12.25 -32.74 -3.57
N SER A 215 -11.40 -31.85 -4.12
CA SER A 215 -9.95 -32.07 -4.25
C SER A 215 -9.13 -31.32 -3.18
N VAL A 216 -9.80 -30.68 -2.22
CA VAL A 216 -9.17 -29.90 -1.13
C VAL A 216 -9.65 -30.41 0.22
#